data_eb8d9e3c096b6e0ece458d4f056a0322
#
_entry.id   eb8d9e3c096b6e0ece458d4f056a0322
#
_cell.length_a   1.000
_cell.length_b   1.000
_cell.length_c   1.000
_cell.angle_alpha   90.00
_cell.angle_beta   90.00
_cell.angle_gamma   90.00
#
_symmetry.space_group_name_H-M   'P 1'
#
loop_
_entity.id
_entity.type
_entity.pdbx_description
1 polymer ?
#
loop_
_entity_poly.entity_id
_entity_poly.type
_entity_poly.pdbx_seq_one_letter_code
_entity_poly.pdbx_strand_id
1 'polypeptide(L)'
;AYWQLDLVPTLVWVKQDWALFIVLCLASPLLEEYVFRGWIYEAVRQHWQSAWPTQASISISTANLVTSGFFVVAHTLLREPLVGVMVLIPSLYLGLLRDRYNKVSICIGTHAFWNIGWFSFFSPL
;
A
#
# COMPACT_ATOMS: atom_id res chain seq x y z
N ALA A 1 8.15 -18.27 7.73
CA ALA A 1 9.39 -17.66 7.23
C ALA A 1 9.75 -16.50 8.16
N TYR A 2 10.82 -16.65 8.91
CA TYR A 2 11.29 -15.59 9.79
C TYR A 2 11.92 -14.50 8.92
N TRP A 3 11.41 -13.28 9.02
CA TRP A 3 12.10 -12.10 8.53
C TRP A 3 13.38 -11.95 9.36
N GLN A 4 14.51 -12.38 8.84
CA GLN A 4 15.78 -12.00 9.41
C GLN A 4 15.95 -10.52 9.16
N LEU A 5 15.88 -9.75 10.23
CA LEU A 5 16.25 -8.33 10.25
C LEU A 5 17.78 -8.25 10.19
N ASP A 6 18.34 -8.60 9.06
CA ASP A 6 19.72 -8.28 8.78
C ASP A 6 19.79 -6.77 8.50
N LEU A 7 20.13 -6.01 9.53
CA LEU A 7 20.29 -4.54 9.49
C LEU A 7 21.44 -4.07 8.57
N VAL A 8 21.98 -4.97 7.76
CA VAL A 8 22.93 -4.60 6.71
C VAL A 8 22.12 -4.24 5.47
N PRO A 9 22.34 -3.08 4.84
CA PRO A 9 21.69 -2.74 3.57
C PRO A 9 21.99 -3.85 2.58
N THR A 10 21.05 -4.77 2.41
CA THR A 10 21.27 -5.95 1.58
C THR A 10 20.94 -5.66 0.13
N LEU A 11 21.55 -4.60 -0.44
CA LEU A 11 21.60 -4.43 -1.90
C LEU A 11 22.18 -5.67 -2.61
N VAL A 12 22.70 -6.64 -1.84
CA VAL A 12 23.20 -7.90 -2.39
C VAL A 12 22.09 -8.70 -3.05
N TRP A 13 20.92 -8.84 -2.40
CA TRP A 13 19.80 -9.58 -2.99
C TRP A 13 19.22 -8.87 -4.23
N VAL A 14 19.22 -7.53 -4.24
CA VAL A 14 18.77 -6.73 -5.39
C VAL A 14 19.66 -6.98 -6.61
N LYS A 15 20.97 -7.17 -6.41
CA LYS A 15 21.88 -7.53 -7.50
C LYS A 15 21.67 -8.96 -7.98
N GLN A 16 21.26 -9.85 -7.09
CA GLN A 16 20.98 -11.25 -7.42
C GLN A 16 19.64 -11.43 -8.13
N ASP A 17 18.62 -10.67 -7.72
CA ASP A 17 17.26 -10.74 -8.28
C ASP A 17 16.65 -9.35 -8.49
N TRP A 18 17.25 -8.59 -9.40
CA TRP A 18 16.76 -7.26 -9.76
C TRP A 18 15.34 -7.28 -10.36
N ALA A 19 14.96 -8.40 -11.02
CA ALA A 19 13.62 -8.54 -11.59
C ALA A 19 12.56 -8.62 -10.50
N LEU A 20 12.80 -9.40 -9.44
CA LEU A 20 11.93 -9.45 -8.27
C LEU A 20 11.85 -8.08 -7.57
N PHE A 21 12.98 -7.37 -7.46
CA PHE A 21 12.99 -6.01 -6.90
C PHE A 21 12.07 -5.06 -7.69
N ILE A 22 12.13 -5.07 -9.02
CA ILE A 22 11.25 -4.26 -9.86
C ILE A 22 9.79 -4.66 -9.67
N VAL A 23 9.49 -5.95 -9.63
CA VAL A 23 8.11 -6.43 -9.39
C VAL A 23 7.59 -5.92 -8.05
N LEU A 24 8.35 -6.06 -6.98
CA LEU A 24 7.93 -5.66 -5.63
C LEU A 24 7.84 -4.14 -5.45
N CYS A 25 8.73 -3.38 -6.11
CA CYS A 25 8.80 -1.92 -5.92
C CYS A 25 7.94 -1.13 -6.90
N LEU A 26 7.63 -1.67 -8.08
CA LEU A 26 6.89 -0.95 -9.12
C LEU A 26 5.62 -1.67 -9.55
N ALA A 27 5.71 -2.93 -9.98
CA ALA A 27 4.56 -3.64 -10.52
C ALA A 27 3.50 -3.94 -9.44
N SER A 28 3.91 -4.40 -8.27
CA SER A 28 3.00 -4.69 -7.15
C SER A 28 2.26 -3.43 -6.67
N PRO A 29 2.94 -2.33 -6.31
CA PRO A 29 2.27 -1.08 -5.97
C PRO A 29 1.33 -0.54 -7.05
N LEU A 30 1.73 -0.65 -8.31
CA LEU A 30 0.88 -0.23 -9.43
C LEU A 30 -0.45 -1.01 -9.45
N LEU A 31 -0.37 -2.33 -9.40
CA LEU A 31 -1.55 -3.19 -9.44
C LEU A 31 -2.40 -3.07 -8.17
N GLU A 32 -1.76 -3.05 -7.01
CA GLU A 32 -2.44 -2.94 -5.72
C GLU A 32 -3.19 -1.61 -5.61
N GLU A 33 -2.55 -0.48 -5.90
CA GLU A 33 -3.21 0.81 -5.81
C GLU A 33 -4.29 1.00 -6.87
N TYR A 34 -4.09 0.45 -8.07
CA TYR A 34 -5.13 0.49 -9.11
C TYR A 34 -6.38 -0.27 -8.68
N VAL A 35 -6.23 -1.44 -8.07
CA VAL A 35 -7.35 -2.24 -7.56
C VAL A 35 -7.97 -1.60 -6.31
N PHE A 36 -7.17 -1.29 -5.30
CA PHE A 36 -7.69 -0.83 -4.01
C PHE A 36 -8.13 0.63 -4.04
N ARG A 37 -7.28 1.55 -4.51
CA ARG A 37 -7.58 3.00 -4.52
C ARG A 37 -8.23 3.47 -5.82
N GLY A 38 -8.07 2.72 -6.90
CA GLY A 38 -8.80 2.96 -8.13
C GLY A 38 -10.22 2.38 -8.06
N TRP A 39 -10.33 1.07 -8.07
CA TRP A 39 -11.60 0.39 -8.26
C TRP A 39 -12.42 0.23 -6.98
N ILE A 40 -11.88 -0.43 -5.94
CA ILE A 40 -12.62 -0.71 -4.70
C ILE A 40 -13.01 0.59 -4.00
N TYR A 41 -12.08 1.50 -3.82
CA TYR A 41 -12.33 2.80 -3.19
C TYR A 41 -13.47 3.56 -3.90
N GLU A 42 -13.42 3.62 -5.23
CA GLU A 42 -14.43 4.34 -6.01
C GLU A 42 -15.80 3.66 -5.92
N ALA A 43 -15.85 2.33 -5.98
CA ALA A 43 -17.09 1.57 -5.82
C ALA A 43 -17.73 1.80 -4.44
N VAL A 44 -16.92 1.79 -3.38
CA VAL A 44 -17.38 2.09 -2.01
C VAL A 44 -17.88 3.53 -1.90
N ARG A 45 -17.13 4.47 -2.43
CA ARG A 45 -17.50 5.89 -2.41
C ARG A 45 -18.84 6.15 -3.09
N GLN A 46 -19.08 5.54 -4.24
CA GLN A 46 -20.33 5.67 -5.00
C GLN A 46 -21.49 4.97 -4.30
N HIS A 47 -21.26 3.76 -3.78
CA HIS A 47 -22.30 2.96 -3.15
C HIS A 47 -22.84 3.61 -1.87
N TRP A 48 -21.96 4.14 -1.03
CA TRP A 48 -22.35 4.79 0.23
C TRP A 48 -22.48 6.31 0.12
N GLN A 49 -22.39 6.88 -1.08
CA GLN A 49 -22.49 8.32 -1.32
C GLN A 49 -21.63 9.13 -0.33
N SER A 50 -20.47 8.58 0.03
CA SER A 50 -19.56 9.25 0.95
C SER A 50 -19.03 10.52 0.28
N ALA A 51 -19.27 11.67 0.92
CA ALA A 51 -18.76 12.94 0.44
C ALA A 51 -17.23 12.91 0.44
N TRP A 52 -16.61 13.59 -0.54
CA TRP A 52 -15.19 13.86 -0.49
C TRP A 52 -14.88 14.69 0.75
N PRO A 53 -13.90 14.29 1.58
CA PRO A 53 -13.43 15.14 2.66
C PRO A 53 -12.97 16.48 2.07
N THR A 54 -13.34 17.57 2.68
CA THR A 54 -12.82 18.88 2.29
C THR A 54 -11.31 18.92 2.55
N GLN A 55 -10.56 19.65 1.74
CA GLN A 55 -9.10 19.74 1.88
C GLN A 55 -8.62 20.21 3.26
N ALA A 56 -9.50 20.84 4.04
CA ALA A 56 -9.22 21.29 5.40
C ALA A 56 -9.45 20.19 6.46
N SER A 57 -10.04 19.04 6.10
CA SER A 57 -10.38 17.98 7.05
C SER A 57 -9.36 16.85 6.99
N ILE A 58 -8.82 16.48 8.16
CA ILE A 58 -8.00 15.27 8.34
C ILE A 58 -8.93 14.05 8.62
N SER A 59 -10.21 14.16 8.30
CA SER A 59 -11.16 13.07 8.51
C SER A 59 -10.91 11.92 7.51
N ILE A 60 -10.91 10.71 8.03
CA ILE A 60 -10.81 9.49 7.23
C ILE A 60 -12.20 9.20 6.64
N SER A 61 -12.29 9.09 5.31
CA SER A 61 -13.55 8.77 4.64
C SER A 61 -13.98 7.32 4.89
N THR A 62 -15.29 7.05 4.76
CA THR A 62 -15.81 5.68 4.78
C THR A 62 -15.16 4.82 3.68
N ALA A 63 -14.96 5.39 2.50
CA ALA A 63 -14.27 4.71 1.41
C ALA A 63 -12.83 4.32 1.76
N ASN A 64 -12.09 5.19 2.46
CA ASN A 64 -10.75 4.88 2.94
C ASN A 64 -10.78 3.75 3.99
N LEU A 65 -11.64 3.84 4.99
CA LEU A 65 -11.73 2.81 6.05
C LEU A 65 -12.04 1.43 5.47
N VAL A 66 -13.05 1.33 4.62
CA VAL A 66 -13.47 0.06 4.03
C VAL A 66 -12.40 -0.50 3.09
N THR A 67 -11.83 0.33 2.24
CA THR A 67 -10.76 -0.08 1.32
C THR A 67 -9.52 -0.53 2.09
N SER A 68 -9.15 0.17 3.15
CA SER A 68 -8.03 -0.21 4.02
C SER A 68 -8.31 -1.53 4.76
N GLY A 69 -9.55 -1.77 5.17
CA GLY A 69 -9.97 -3.07 5.71
C GLY A 69 -9.77 -4.20 4.72
N PHE A 70 -10.21 -4.05 3.48
CA PHE A 70 -9.97 -5.04 2.42
C PHE A 70 -8.49 -5.24 2.14
N PHE A 71 -7.70 -4.19 2.15
CA PHE A 71 -6.25 -4.26 1.96
C PHE A 71 -5.57 -5.09 3.05
N VAL A 72 -5.94 -4.86 4.32
CA VAL A 72 -5.46 -5.65 5.47
C VAL A 72 -5.85 -7.11 5.34
N VAL A 73 -7.12 -7.40 5.02
CA VAL A 73 -7.60 -8.78 4.85
C VAL A 73 -6.81 -9.49 3.74
N ALA A 74 -6.62 -8.86 2.59
CA ALA A 74 -5.85 -9.43 1.48
C ALA A 74 -4.40 -9.75 1.91
N HIS A 75 -3.75 -8.83 2.63
CA HIS A 75 -2.39 -9.04 3.12
C HIS A 75 -2.30 -10.13 4.20
N THR A 76 -3.28 -10.20 5.09
CA THR A 76 -3.36 -11.26 6.12
C THR A 76 -3.55 -12.65 5.51
N LEU A 77 -4.31 -12.75 4.41
CA LEU A 77 -4.55 -14.03 3.72
C LEU A 77 -3.38 -14.46 2.83
N LEU A 78 -2.67 -13.49 2.24
CA LEU A 78 -1.60 -13.75 1.26
C LEU A 78 -0.19 -13.71 1.87
N ARG A 79 -0.06 -13.19 3.08
CA ARG A 79 1.20 -12.99 3.81
C ARG A 79 1.06 -13.47 5.25
N GLU A 80 2.05 -13.17 6.07
CA GLU A 80 1.97 -13.40 7.52
C GLU A 80 0.92 -12.48 8.17
N PRO A 81 0.12 -12.96 9.15
CA PRO A 81 -0.92 -12.17 9.81
C PRO A 81 -0.41 -10.86 10.43
N LEU A 82 0.79 -10.88 10.98
CA LEU A 82 1.42 -9.67 11.55
C LEU A 82 1.64 -8.60 10.47
N VAL A 83 2.12 -9.00 9.29
CA VAL A 83 2.30 -8.08 8.14
C VAL A 83 0.96 -7.49 7.72
N GLY A 84 -0.10 -8.31 7.69
CA GLY A 84 -1.45 -7.85 7.38
C GLY A 84 -1.92 -6.73 8.31
N VAL A 85 -1.65 -6.85 9.62
CA VAL A 85 -1.99 -5.80 10.59
C VAL A 85 -1.10 -4.57 10.43
N MET A 86 0.20 -4.75 10.20
CA MET A 86 1.15 -3.64 10.05
C MET A 86 0.86 -2.77 8.83
N VAL A 87 0.30 -3.31 7.75
CA VAL A 87 -0.03 -2.52 6.55
C VAL A 87 -1.26 -1.63 6.74
N LEU A 88 -1.97 -1.71 7.86
CA LEU A 88 -3.13 -0.87 8.13
C LEU A 88 -2.76 0.63 8.13
N ILE A 89 -1.70 1.00 8.84
CA ILE A 89 -1.27 2.42 8.94
C ILE A 89 -0.87 2.98 7.57
N PRO A 90 0.05 2.34 6.81
CA PRO A 90 0.34 2.77 5.44
C PRO A 90 -0.91 2.82 4.55
N SER A 91 -1.81 1.84 4.68
CA SER A 91 -3.04 1.78 3.88
C SER A 91 -3.95 2.97 4.15
N LEU A 92 -4.19 3.30 5.42
CA LEU A 92 -4.98 4.48 5.81
C LEU A 92 -4.35 5.78 5.29
N TYR A 93 -3.02 5.88 5.33
CA TYR A 93 -2.31 7.05 4.81
C TYR A 93 -2.47 7.19 3.29
N LEU A 94 -2.34 6.09 2.53
CA LEU A 94 -2.60 6.09 1.09
C LEU A 94 -4.05 6.47 0.78
N GLY A 95 -4.99 6.01 1.60
CA GLY A 95 -6.39 6.42 1.51
C GLY A 95 -6.60 7.91 1.79
N LEU A 96 -5.88 8.50 2.77
CA LEU A 96 -5.89 9.95 3.00
C LEU A 96 -5.34 10.73 1.79
N LEU A 97 -4.30 10.24 1.13
CA LEU A 97 -3.80 10.84 -0.11
C LEU A 97 -4.85 10.75 -1.22
N ARG A 98 -5.57 9.62 -1.32
CA ARG A 98 -6.66 9.46 -2.27
C ARG A 98 -7.82 10.41 -1.97
N ASP A 99 -8.20 10.54 -0.70
CA ASP A 99 -9.23 11.49 -0.24
C ASP A 99 -8.85 12.93 -0.61
N ARG A 100 -7.59 13.31 -0.35
CA ARG A 100 -7.12 14.69 -0.51
C ARG A 100 -6.91 15.10 -1.96
N TYR A 101 -6.29 14.26 -2.75
CA TYR A 101 -5.83 14.62 -4.10
C TYR A 101 -6.68 14.04 -5.22
N ASN A 102 -7.55 13.10 -4.91
CA ASN A 102 -8.40 12.38 -5.88
C ASN A 102 -7.60 11.78 -7.06
N LYS A 103 -6.38 11.34 -6.82
CA LYS A 103 -5.49 10.77 -7.84
C LYS A 103 -4.85 9.47 -7.36
N VAL A 104 -5.09 8.38 -8.06
CA VAL A 104 -4.48 7.07 -7.78
C VAL A 104 -2.96 7.12 -8.00
N SER A 105 -2.49 7.91 -8.96
CA SER A 105 -1.06 8.04 -9.28
C SER A 105 -0.20 8.50 -8.09
N ILE A 106 -0.74 9.36 -7.22
CA ILE A 106 -0.05 9.79 -5.99
C ILE A 106 0.09 8.61 -5.03
N CYS A 107 -0.96 7.79 -4.88
CA CYS A 107 -0.91 6.59 -4.04
C CYS A 107 0.11 5.60 -4.58
N ILE A 108 0.12 5.34 -5.89
CA ILE A 108 1.09 4.47 -6.55
C ILE A 108 2.53 4.94 -6.30
N GLY A 109 2.80 6.23 -6.54
CA GLY A 109 4.14 6.80 -6.35
C GLY A 109 4.61 6.72 -4.90
N THR A 110 3.74 7.02 -3.94
CA THR A 110 4.05 6.93 -2.50
C THR A 110 4.29 5.49 -2.07
N HIS A 111 3.44 4.56 -2.50
CA HIS A 111 3.59 3.13 -2.19
C HIS A 111 4.88 2.56 -2.79
N ALA A 112 5.17 2.85 -4.06
CA ALA A 112 6.41 2.45 -4.71
C ALA A 112 7.65 3.01 -3.98
N PHE A 113 7.61 4.27 -3.58
CA PHE A 113 8.69 4.89 -2.80
C PHE A 113 8.94 4.15 -1.47
N TRP A 114 7.89 3.79 -0.74
CA TRP A 114 8.03 3.02 0.50
C TRP A 114 8.56 1.62 0.26
N ASN A 115 8.09 0.94 -0.80
CA ASN A 115 8.60 -0.39 -1.13
C ASN A 115 10.06 -0.36 -1.56
N ILE A 116 10.50 0.66 -2.31
CA ILE A 116 11.92 0.87 -2.61
C ILE A 116 12.73 1.01 -1.32
N GLY A 117 12.29 1.86 -0.39
CA GLY A 117 12.94 2.01 0.90
C GLY A 117 12.98 0.69 1.68
N TRP A 118 11.83 0.05 1.84
CA TRP A 118 11.74 -1.21 2.59
C TRP A 118 12.62 -2.31 2.00
N PHE A 119 12.47 -2.62 0.72
CA PHE A 119 13.19 -3.71 0.07
C PHE A 119 14.66 -3.39 -0.24
N SER A 120 15.10 -2.15 -0.10
CA SER A 120 16.52 -1.83 -0.10
C SER A 120 17.23 -2.24 1.20
N PHE A 121 16.50 -2.31 2.31
CA PHE A 121 17.04 -2.68 3.62
C PHE A 121 16.66 -4.10 4.05
N PHE A 122 15.56 -4.65 3.56
CA PHE A 122 15.03 -5.94 3.98
C PHE A 122 14.83 -6.85 2.77
N SER A 123 15.39 -8.05 2.83
CA SER A 123 15.15 -9.07 1.81
C SER A 123 13.75 -9.66 1.95
N PRO A 124 13.04 -9.95 0.85
CA PRO A 124 11.78 -10.66 0.87
C PRO A 124 11.94 -12.18 1.03
N LEU A 125 13.17 -12.68 1.02
CA LEU A 125 13.52 -14.12 1.05
C LEU A 125 13.86 -14.60 2.46
#